data_b2c36e57bf9a9e6ba802410802fdf4db
#
_entry.id   b2c36e57bf9a9e6ba802410802fdf4db
#
_cell.length_a   1.000
_cell.length_b   1.000
_cell.length_c   1.000
_cell.angle_alpha   90.00
_cell.angle_beta   90.00
_cell.angle_gamma   90.00
#
_symmetry.space_group_name_H-M   'P 1'
#
loop_
_entity.id
_entity.type
_entity.pdbx_description
1 polymer ?
#
loop_
_entity_poly.entity_id
_entity_poly.type
_entity_poly.pdbx_seq_one_letter_code
_entity_poly.pdbx_strand_id
1 'polypeptide(L)'
;MPYELIALLMFSSLMLMLMTGQRIFGAIGAVAAIAALSLWGTGGSDIPYAATMKLMKWYPLLTLPMFIFMGYVLSESKLADDLYRMFHVWMGSLNGGLAVGTILLMILVSAMNGLSVAGMAIGATIALPELLRRGYDKRMVTGVIQAGSSLGILVPPSVVLVLYAMIARQPVGQLWLAGVVPGLIMAAMFIVYIATRCRLQPELGPALSEEERNVPLAEKIRLLRAGALPIIIFAAMMVPFINGWTSLVESSAIGALTALLAAVLKGRMNRQVFETSVRQTLAISCMFMWIILAALGFGAVFDGLGAVRAIEMLFTDQLGLNPWVILILMQLSFLIMGTFLDDTAMLVIVAPLYVPLVGMLGFDLIWYGILYTITTQIAYMTPPFGYNLFLMRAMAPPEISLRDIYISIIPFVLIMVAALALVMLFPQLALWLPETVYNKG
;
A
#
# COMPACT_ATOMS: atom_id res chain seq x y z
N MET A 1 11.02 -33.73 -16.00
CA MET A 1 11.45 -32.40 -16.53
C MET A 1 12.45 -31.80 -15.56
N PRO A 2 13.52 -31.11 -16.00
CA PRO A 2 14.38 -30.34 -15.11
C PRO A 2 13.57 -29.26 -14.38
N TYR A 3 13.87 -29.02 -13.10
CA TYR A 3 13.12 -28.06 -12.26
C TYR A 3 13.22 -26.62 -12.81
N GLU A 4 14.37 -26.28 -13.41
CA GLU A 4 14.62 -24.98 -14.05
C GLU A 4 13.67 -24.74 -15.23
N LEU A 5 13.44 -25.78 -16.03
CA LEU A 5 12.54 -25.70 -17.17
C LEU A 5 11.07 -25.56 -16.73
N ILE A 6 10.67 -26.20 -15.62
CA ILE A 6 9.34 -26.04 -15.03
C ILE A 6 9.16 -24.60 -14.54
N ALA A 7 10.13 -24.07 -13.80
CA ALA A 7 10.09 -22.70 -13.33
C ALA A 7 9.97 -21.69 -14.49
N LEU A 8 10.79 -21.87 -15.54
CA LEU A 8 10.78 -21.02 -16.72
C LEU A 8 9.45 -21.10 -17.47
N LEU A 9 8.91 -22.30 -17.70
CA LEU A 9 7.65 -22.49 -18.41
C LEU A 9 6.45 -21.92 -17.65
N MET A 10 6.37 -22.15 -16.32
CA MET A 10 5.27 -21.62 -15.52
C MET A 10 5.32 -20.08 -15.47
N PHE A 11 6.50 -19.51 -15.27
CA PHE A 11 6.64 -18.05 -15.21
C PHE A 11 6.41 -17.40 -16.58
N SER A 12 7.00 -17.95 -17.66
CA SER A 12 6.82 -17.39 -19.00
C SER A 12 5.39 -17.50 -19.50
N SER A 13 4.71 -18.63 -19.25
CA SER A 13 3.30 -18.80 -19.62
C SER A 13 2.40 -17.84 -18.85
N LEU A 14 2.70 -17.59 -17.56
CA LEU A 14 1.99 -16.60 -16.76
C LEU A 14 2.16 -15.19 -17.34
N MET A 15 3.40 -14.79 -17.65
CA MET A 15 3.68 -13.49 -18.26
C MET A 15 2.98 -13.31 -19.61
N LEU A 16 3.03 -14.35 -20.47
CA LEU A 16 2.33 -14.33 -21.75
C LEU A 16 0.82 -14.17 -21.58
N MET A 17 0.20 -14.92 -20.66
CA MET A 17 -1.24 -14.78 -20.41
C MET A 17 -1.61 -13.40 -19.90
N LEU A 18 -0.81 -12.81 -19.02
CA LEU A 18 -1.03 -11.44 -18.54
C LEU A 18 -0.89 -10.39 -19.65
N MET A 19 0.09 -10.56 -20.56
CA MET A 19 0.27 -9.67 -21.71
C MET A 19 -0.90 -9.75 -22.72
N THR A 20 -1.67 -10.83 -22.74
CA THR A 20 -2.90 -10.94 -23.56
C THR A 20 -4.09 -10.18 -22.96
N GLY A 21 -3.92 -9.49 -21.82
CA GLY A 21 -4.99 -8.75 -21.16
C GLY A 21 -5.97 -9.62 -20.36
N GLN A 22 -5.61 -10.86 -20.05
CA GLN A 22 -6.41 -11.74 -19.21
C GLN A 22 -6.48 -11.20 -17.77
N ARG A 23 -7.59 -11.48 -17.08
CA ARG A 23 -7.73 -11.15 -15.68
C ARG A 23 -6.67 -11.88 -14.85
N ILE A 24 -6.00 -11.17 -13.94
CA ILE A 24 -4.86 -11.66 -13.15
C ILE A 24 -5.16 -13.02 -12.51
N PHE A 25 -6.28 -13.14 -11.79
CA PHE A 25 -6.65 -14.42 -11.14
C PHE A 25 -6.89 -15.55 -12.12
N GLY A 26 -7.41 -15.22 -13.32
CA GLY A 26 -7.65 -16.20 -14.39
C GLY A 26 -6.33 -16.71 -14.98
N ALA A 27 -5.39 -15.81 -15.27
CA ALA A 27 -4.07 -16.17 -15.77
C ALA A 27 -3.29 -17.05 -14.78
N ILE A 28 -3.21 -16.61 -13.53
CA ILE A 28 -2.50 -17.33 -12.46
C ILE A 28 -3.13 -18.70 -12.21
N GLY A 29 -4.46 -18.73 -12.06
CA GLY A 29 -5.20 -19.98 -11.81
C GLY A 29 -5.11 -20.97 -12.96
N ALA A 30 -5.17 -20.49 -14.21
CA ALA A 30 -5.07 -21.36 -15.39
C ALA A 30 -3.66 -22.00 -15.49
N VAL A 31 -2.59 -21.21 -15.33
CA VAL A 31 -1.22 -21.74 -15.34
C VAL A 31 -1.01 -22.76 -14.23
N ALA A 32 -1.49 -22.45 -13.01
CA ALA A 32 -1.42 -23.39 -11.89
C ALA A 32 -2.17 -24.70 -12.18
N ALA A 33 -3.40 -24.62 -12.70
CA ALA A 33 -4.22 -25.80 -13.02
C ALA A 33 -3.58 -26.63 -14.12
N ILE A 34 -3.13 -26.01 -15.22
CA ILE A 34 -2.46 -26.72 -16.32
C ILE A 34 -1.18 -27.40 -15.83
N ALA A 35 -0.34 -26.70 -15.07
CA ALA A 35 0.89 -27.27 -14.52
C ALA A 35 0.60 -28.43 -13.55
N ALA A 36 -0.38 -28.28 -12.68
CA ALA A 36 -0.78 -29.34 -11.75
C ALA A 36 -1.29 -30.59 -12.46
N LEU A 37 -2.14 -30.43 -13.45
CA LEU A 37 -2.72 -31.57 -14.20
C LEU A 37 -1.72 -32.24 -15.14
N SER A 38 -0.81 -31.46 -15.76
CA SER A 38 0.10 -32.00 -16.79
C SER A 38 1.44 -32.51 -16.20
N LEU A 39 1.94 -31.89 -15.12
CA LEU A 39 3.28 -32.17 -14.59
C LEU A 39 3.27 -32.97 -13.28
N TRP A 40 2.21 -32.84 -12.47
CA TRP A 40 2.13 -33.59 -11.20
C TRP A 40 1.57 -35.00 -11.37
N GLY A 41 0.75 -35.24 -12.38
CA GLY A 41 0.10 -36.50 -12.61
C GLY A 41 -1.16 -36.72 -11.77
N THR A 42 -1.37 -37.98 -11.32
CA THR A 42 -2.53 -38.34 -10.47
C THR A 42 -2.47 -37.58 -9.13
N GLY A 43 -3.51 -36.86 -8.78
CA GLY A 43 -3.58 -36.01 -7.58
C GLY A 43 -3.15 -34.56 -7.78
N GLY A 44 -2.73 -34.16 -8.99
CA GLY A 44 -2.37 -32.79 -9.28
C GLY A 44 -3.50 -31.77 -9.03
N SER A 45 -4.76 -32.19 -9.21
CA SER A 45 -5.94 -31.36 -8.90
C SER A 45 -6.11 -31.08 -7.40
N ASP A 46 -5.59 -31.95 -6.54
CA ASP A 46 -5.77 -31.85 -5.09
C ASP A 46 -4.95 -30.70 -4.49
N ILE A 47 -3.83 -30.31 -5.14
CA ILE A 47 -2.92 -29.30 -4.65
C ILE A 47 -3.57 -27.90 -4.64
N PRO A 48 -4.07 -27.36 -5.76
CA PRO A 48 -4.76 -26.07 -5.75
C PRO A 48 -6.08 -26.14 -4.96
N TYR A 49 -6.77 -27.28 -4.94
CA TYR A 49 -7.96 -27.47 -4.12
C TYR A 49 -7.62 -27.39 -2.62
N ALA A 50 -6.60 -28.09 -2.16
CA ALA A 50 -6.17 -28.03 -0.76
C ALA A 50 -5.71 -26.64 -0.35
N ALA A 51 -4.99 -25.92 -1.23
CA ALA A 51 -4.60 -24.53 -0.99
C ALA A 51 -5.81 -23.61 -0.87
N THR A 52 -6.82 -23.79 -1.72
CA THR A 52 -8.10 -23.07 -1.66
C THR A 52 -8.84 -23.37 -0.35
N MET A 53 -9.00 -24.63 0.03
CA MET A 53 -9.69 -25.00 1.27
C MET A 53 -8.96 -24.48 2.51
N LYS A 54 -7.64 -24.42 2.49
CA LYS A 54 -6.84 -23.84 3.56
C LYS A 54 -7.09 -22.34 3.72
N LEU A 55 -7.19 -21.61 2.61
CA LEU A 55 -7.52 -20.20 2.63
C LEU A 55 -8.92 -19.93 3.16
N MET A 56 -9.92 -20.69 2.71
CA MET A 56 -11.33 -20.54 3.13
C MET A 56 -11.53 -20.73 4.63
N LYS A 57 -10.65 -21.46 5.30
CA LYS A 57 -10.64 -21.66 6.75
C LYS A 57 -9.85 -20.60 7.51
N TRP A 58 -9.24 -19.66 6.81
CA TRP A 58 -8.35 -18.71 7.44
C TRP A 58 -9.10 -17.49 7.97
N TYR A 59 -9.29 -17.46 9.28
CA TYR A 59 -10.07 -16.44 9.99
C TYR A 59 -9.63 -14.98 9.70
N PRO A 60 -8.30 -14.64 9.63
CA PRO A 60 -7.87 -13.29 9.29
C PRO A 60 -8.38 -12.73 7.96
N LEU A 61 -8.83 -13.59 7.04
CA LEU A 61 -9.37 -13.15 5.75
C LEU A 61 -10.60 -12.24 5.90
N LEU A 62 -11.37 -12.38 6.98
CA LEU A 62 -12.53 -11.55 7.29
C LEU A 62 -12.19 -10.07 7.54
N THR A 63 -10.94 -9.78 7.85
CA THR A 63 -10.49 -8.38 8.10
C THR A 63 -10.53 -7.53 6.83
N LEU A 64 -10.25 -8.13 5.68
CA LEU A 64 -10.12 -7.43 4.41
C LEU A 64 -11.40 -6.67 4.03
N PRO A 65 -12.60 -7.30 3.98
CA PRO A 65 -13.85 -6.59 3.71
C PRO A 65 -14.14 -5.48 4.72
N MET A 66 -13.82 -5.69 6.01
CA MET A 66 -14.11 -4.71 7.06
C MET A 66 -13.26 -3.45 6.91
N PHE A 67 -11.96 -3.57 6.61
CA PHE A 67 -11.09 -2.42 6.36
C PHE A 67 -11.47 -1.68 5.08
N ILE A 68 -11.77 -2.41 4.02
CA ILE A 68 -12.22 -1.82 2.76
C ILE A 68 -13.53 -1.04 2.99
N PHE A 69 -14.48 -1.62 3.74
CA PHE A 69 -15.73 -0.95 4.09
C PHE A 69 -15.50 0.31 4.92
N MET A 70 -14.64 0.25 5.94
CA MET A 70 -14.25 1.41 6.73
C MET A 70 -13.73 2.54 5.84
N GLY A 71 -12.82 2.20 4.92
CA GLY A 71 -12.24 3.14 3.97
C GLY A 71 -13.28 3.82 3.08
N TYR A 72 -14.22 3.05 2.51
CA TYR A 72 -15.28 3.60 1.67
C TYR A 72 -16.28 4.44 2.47
N VAL A 73 -16.68 4.02 3.66
CA VAL A 73 -17.54 4.84 4.52
C VAL A 73 -16.93 6.19 4.80
N LEU A 74 -15.64 6.24 5.11
CA LEU A 74 -14.92 7.48 5.42
C LEU A 74 -14.77 8.39 4.19
N SER A 75 -14.51 7.79 3.03
CA SER A 75 -14.40 8.50 1.76
C SER A 75 -15.74 9.05 1.29
N GLU A 76 -16.74 8.20 1.16
CA GLU A 76 -18.07 8.57 0.63
C GLU A 76 -18.83 9.54 1.54
N SER A 77 -18.62 9.47 2.86
CA SER A 77 -19.21 10.41 3.84
C SER A 77 -18.47 11.76 3.89
N LYS A 78 -17.42 11.96 3.10
CA LYS A 78 -16.61 13.20 3.06
C LYS A 78 -16.05 13.62 4.43
N LEU A 79 -15.79 12.66 5.30
CA LEU A 79 -15.16 12.94 6.60
C LEU A 79 -13.70 13.44 6.44
N ALA A 80 -13.06 13.09 5.35
CA ALA A 80 -11.72 13.57 4.99
C ALA A 80 -11.65 15.07 4.68
N ASP A 81 -12.74 15.68 4.22
CA ASP A 81 -12.79 17.11 3.88
C ASP A 81 -12.56 17.99 5.12
N ASP A 82 -13.10 17.56 6.27
CA ASP A 82 -12.94 18.26 7.54
C ASP A 82 -11.47 18.24 8.01
N LEU A 83 -10.75 17.15 7.75
CA LEU A 83 -9.31 17.02 8.00
C LEU A 83 -8.49 17.96 7.14
N TYR A 84 -8.82 18.03 5.85
CA TYR A 84 -8.11 18.92 4.93
C TYR A 84 -8.21 20.37 5.41
N ARG A 85 -9.42 20.83 5.76
CA ARG A 85 -9.64 22.17 6.28
C ARG A 85 -8.88 22.45 7.60
N MET A 86 -8.79 21.43 8.46
CA MET A 86 -8.00 21.52 9.69
C MET A 86 -6.51 21.77 9.38
N PHE A 87 -5.90 20.90 8.57
CA PHE A 87 -4.49 21.05 8.20
C PHE A 87 -4.21 22.34 7.45
N HIS A 88 -5.12 22.76 6.58
CA HIS A 88 -5.06 24.01 5.85
C HIS A 88 -4.90 25.22 6.81
N VAL A 89 -5.75 25.33 7.82
CA VAL A 89 -5.74 26.44 8.76
C VAL A 89 -4.52 26.40 9.69
N TRP A 90 -4.09 25.20 10.08
CA TRP A 90 -2.96 25.06 11.01
C TRP A 90 -1.59 25.22 10.34
N MET A 91 -1.43 24.74 9.12
CA MET A 91 -0.15 24.74 8.40
C MET A 91 0.03 25.92 7.44
N GLY A 92 -1.03 26.63 7.11
CA GLY A 92 -1.04 27.65 6.06
C GLY A 92 -0.17 28.88 6.31
N SER A 93 0.30 29.10 7.54
CA SER A 93 1.21 30.19 7.86
C SER A 93 2.65 29.97 7.36
N LEU A 94 3.00 28.75 6.99
CA LEU A 94 4.34 28.38 6.53
C LEU A 94 4.39 28.31 5.01
N ASN A 95 5.52 28.71 4.42
CA ASN A 95 5.78 28.42 3.00
C ASN A 95 5.82 26.91 2.80
N GLY A 96 5.02 26.39 1.86
CA GLY A 96 4.82 24.96 1.67
C GLY A 96 3.90 24.31 2.70
N GLY A 97 3.32 25.07 3.62
CA GLY A 97 2.51 24.54 4.74
C GLY A 97 1.30 23.74 4.26
N LEU A 98 0.64 24.15 3.20
CA LEU A 98 -0.49 23.40 2.62
C LEU A 98 -0.04 22.08 2.00
N ALA A 99 1.14 22.04 1.37
CA ALA A 99 1.71 20.81 0.83
C ALA A 99 2.11 19.84 1.98
N VAL A 100 2.70 20.35 3.06
CA VAL A 100 2.95 19.57 4.28
C VAL A 100 1.64 19.06 4.89
N GLY A 101 0.63 19.93 5.00
CA GLY A 101 -0.71 19.55 5.46
C GLY A 101 -1.35 18.47 4.57
N THR A 102 -1.08 18.51 3.26
CA THR A 102 -1.53 17.47 2.33
C THR A 102 -0.84 16.13 2.60
N ILE A 103 0.47 16.08 2.87
CA ILE A 103 1.15 14.84 3.29
C ILE A 103 0.52 14.29 4.57
N LEU A 104 0.30 15.12 5.60
CA LEU A 104 -0.32 14.69 6.86
C LEU A 104 -1.74 14.18 6.65
N LEU A 105 -2.54 14.87 5.81
CA LEU A 105 -3.85 14.39 5.41
C LEU A 105 -3.76 13.02 4.74
N MET A 106 -2.84 12.87 3.77
CA MET A 106 -2.69 11.62 3.02
C MET A 106 -2.29 10.46 3.93
N ILE A 107 -1.41 10.68 4.91
CA ILE A 107 -1.07 9.65 5.91
C ILE A 107 -2.33 9.19 6.64
N LEU A 108 -3.13 10.11 7.15
CA LEU A 108 -4.34 9.77 7.92
C LEU A 108 -5.40 9.10 7.04
N VAL A 109 -5.68 9.67 5.88
CA VAL A 109 -6.68 9.13 4.94
C VAL A 109 -6.24 7.76 4.41
N SER A 110 -4.98 7.64 4.05
CA SER A 110 -4.42 6.40 3.54
C SER A 110 -4.36 5.31 4.60
N ALA A 111 -3.98 5.68 5.83
CA ALA A 111 -4.06 4.78 6.98
C ALA A 111 -5.49 4.27 7.23
N MET A 112 -6.51 5.07 6.92
CA MET A 112 -7.91 4.68 7.08
C MET A 112 -8.42 3.78 5.94
N ASN A 113 -7.87 3.90 4.74
CA ASN A 113 -8.29 3.14 3.55
C ASN A 113 -7.39 1.93 3.26
N GLY A 114 -6.13 2.00 3.66
CA GLY A 114 -5.12 0.96 3.41
C GLY A 114 -4.75 0.77 1.92
N LEU A 115 -5.19 1.68 1.04
CA LEU A 115 -5.01 1.64 -0.41
C LEU A 115 -4.48 2.97 -0.94
N SER A 116 -3.46 2.95 -1.77
CA SER A 116 -2.89 4.14 -2.41
C SER A 116 -3.89 4.87 -3.31
N VAL A 117 -4.72 4.13 -4.04
CA VAL A 117 -5.72 4.67 -4.98
C VAL A 117 -6.70 5.62 -4.31
N ALA A 118 -7.18 5.26 -3.11
CA ALA A 118 -8.13 6.09 -2.38
C ALA A 118 -7.49 7.41 -1.92
N GLY A 119 -6.24 7.37 -1.45
CA GLY A 119 -5.46 8.56 -1.15
C GLY A 119 -5.27 9.44 -2.38
N MET A 120 -4.92 8.83 -3.53
CA MET A 120 -4.76 9.55 -4.79
C MET A 120 -6.05 10.25 -5.21
N ALA A 121 -7.20 9.56 -5.16
CA ALA A 121 -8.50 10.13 -5.53
C ALA A 121 -8.85 11.34 -4.65
N ILE A 122 -8.66 11.25 -3.33
CA ILE A 122 -8.91 12.35 -2.39
C ILE A 122 -7.93 13.50 -2.64
N GLY A 123 -6.65 13.21 -2.82
CA GLY A 123 -5.65 14.21 -3.13
C GLY A 123 -5.93 14.97 -4.43
N ALA A 124 -6.32 14.26 -5.47
CA ALA A 124 -6.63 14.86 -6.76
C ALA A 124 -7.96 15.62 -6.77
N THR A 125 -8.96 15.21 -6.01
CA THR A 125 -10.27 15.88 -5.97
C THR A 125 -10.33 17.06 -5.00
N ILE A 126 -9.58 17.02 -3.89
CA ILE A 126 -9.63 18.04 -2.84
C ILE A 126 -8.35 18.89 -2.85
N ALA A 127 -7.17 18.27 -2.73
CA ALA A 127 -5.93 19.00 -2.55
C ALA A 127 -5.42 19.63 -3.84
N LEU A 128 -5.51 18.95 -5.00
CA LEU A 128 -4.99 19.44 -6.26
C LEU A 128 -5.62 20.79 -6.68
N PRO A 129 -6.96 20.92 -6.79
CA PRO A 129 -7.56 22.18 -7.20
C PRO A 129 -7.29 23.32 -6.20
N GLU A 130 -7.28 23.02 -4.91
CA GLU A 130 -7.06 24.02 -3.86
C GLU A 130 -5.63 24.54 -3.85
N LEU A 131 -4.63 23.67 -3.97
CA LEU A 131 -3.23 24.07 -4.03
C LEU A 131 -2.92 24.86 -5.29
N LEU A 132 -3.46 24.43 -6.46
CA LEU A 132 -3.29 25.18 -7.72
C LEU A 132 -3.95 26.56 -7.66
N ARG A 133 -5.17 26.66 -7.09
CA ARG A 133 -5.87 27.94 -6.91
C ARG A 133 -5.06 28.94 -6.08
N ARG A 134 -4.23 28.43 -5.15
CA ARG A 134 -3.36 29.22 -4.28
C ARG A 134 -1.98 29.49 -4.84
N GLY A 135 -1.77 29.19 -6.12
CA GLY A 135 -0.54 29.49 -6.83
C GLY A 135 0.64 28.57 -6.52
N TYR A 136 0.37 27.39 -5.96
CA TYR A 136 1.42 26.37 -5.80
C TYR A 136 1.91 25.86 -7.17
N ASP A 137 3.20 25.61 -7.27
CA ASP A 137 3.78 25.01 -8.46
C ASP A 137 3.16 23.65 -8.78
N LYS A 138 2.75 23.44 -10.03
CA LYS A 138 2.04 22.24 -10.48
C LYS A 138 2.84 20.94 -10.25
N ARG A 139 4.17 21.00 -10.32
CA ARG A 139 5.05 19.85 -10.07
C ARG A 139 5.14 19.55 -8.58
N MET A 140 5.23 20.59 -7.74
CA MET A 140 5.17 20.41 -6.29
C MET A 140 3.86 19.75 -5.90
N VAL A 141 2.72 20.24 -6.38
CA VAL A 141 1.38 19.72 -6.05
C VAL A 141 1.23 18.25 -6.46
N THR A 142 1.52 17.95 -7.73
CA THR A 142 1.37 16.59 -8.25
C THR A 142 2.32 15.60 -7.57
N GLY A 143 3.55 16.01 -7.27
CA GLY A 143 4.51 15.19 -6.54
C GLY A 143 4.08 14.89 -5.11
N VAL A 144 3.61 15.91 -4.39
CA VAL A 144 3.11 15.77 -3.00
C VAL A 144 1.92 14.83 -2.90
N ILE A 145 0.96 14.92 -3.83
CA ILE A 145 -0.21 14.04 -3.82
C ILE A 145 0.19 12.59 -4.09
N GLN A 146 1.06 12.36 -5.06
CA GLN A 146 1.54 11.01 -5.39
C GLN A 146 2.36 10.41 -4.25
N ALA A 147 3.30 11.17 -3.69
CA ALA A 147 4.12 10.73 -2.56
C ALA A 147 3.26 10.48 -1.30
N GLY A 148 2.34 11.38 -0.99
CA GLY A 148 1.44 11.22 0.15
C GLY A 148 0.54 10.00 0.03
N SER A 149 -0.05 9.78 -1.16
CA SER A 149 -0.91 8.62 -1.40
C SER A 149 -0.15 7.29 -1.29
N SER A 150 1.13 7.27 -1.65
CA SER A 150 1.96 6.08 -1.56
C SER A 150 2.11 5.57 -0.12
N LEU A 151 2.15 6.47 0.86
CA LEU A 151 2.29 6.10 2.28
C LEU A 151 1.16 5.17 2.79
N GLY A 152 0.01 5.18 2.12
CA GLY A 152 -1.15 4.39 2.54
C GLY A 152 -0.99 2.88 2.46
N ILE A 153 -0.07 2.37 1.68
CA ILE A 153 0.20 0.93 1.63
C ILE A 153 1.28 0.49 2.64
N LEU A 154 1.95 1.43 3.31
CA LEU A 154 2.97 1.14 4.30
C LEU A 154 2.49 1.43 5.73
N VAL A 155 1.81 2.59 5.92
CA VAL A 155 1.27 2.97 7.24
C VAL A 155 0.01 2.16 7.55
N PRO A 156 -0.07 1.49 8.73
CA PRO A 156 -1.23 0.67 9.07
C PRO A 156 -2.53 1.49 9.22
N PRO A 157 -3.70 0.86 8.98
CA PRO A 157 -3.88 -0.47 8.42
C PRO A 157 -3.63 -0.53 6.91
N SER A 158 -2.74 -1.38 6.47
CA SER A 158 -2.38 -1.56 5.06
C SER A 158 -2.96 -2.86 4.50
N VAL A 159 -3.71 -2.77 3.42
CA VAL A 159 -4.25 -3.94 2.72
C VAL A 159 -3.14 -4.75 2.07
N VAL A 160 -2.11 -4.09 1.52
CA VAL A 160 -0.97 -4.77 0.89
C VAL A 160 -0.19 -5.59 1.91
N LEU A 161 0.05 -5.05 3.11
CA LEU A 161 0.70 -5.80 4.19
C LEU A 161 -0.16 -6.97 4.69
N VAL A 162 -1.50 -6.84 4.69
CA VAL A 162 -2.40 -7.96 4.97
C VAL A 162 -2.24 -9.05 3.93
N LEU A 163 -2.26 -8.69 2.62
CA LEU A 163 -2.10 -9.65 1.54
C LEU A 163 -0.73 -10.33 1.57
N TYR A 164 0.32 -9.57 1.84
CA TYR A 164 1.67 -10.12 2.02
C TYR A 164 1.70 -11.10 3.21
N ALA A 165 1.16 -10.70 4.37
CA ALA A 165 1.07 -11.55 5.55
C ALA A 165 0.40 -12.89 5.24
N MET A 166 -0.66 -12.85 4.43
CA MET A 166 -1.41 -14.02 4.01
C MET A 166 -0.55 -14.98 3.18
N ILE A 167 0.17 -14.47 2.20
CA ILE A 167 1.00 -15.29 1.31
C ILE A 167 2.25 -15.79 2.06
N ALA A 168 2.90 -14.90 2.82
CA ALA A 168 4.10 -15.20 3.58
C ALA A 168 3.83 -15.99 4.89
N ARG A 169 2.55 -16.18 5.26
CA ARG A 169 2.11 -16.83 6.51
C ARG A 169 2.71 -16.18 7.75
N GLN A 170 2.78 -14.85 7.72
CA GLN A 170 3.27 -14.05 8.84
C GLN A 170 2.11 -13.40 9.60
N PRO A 171 2.29 -13.08 10.90
CA PRO A 171 1.28 -12.37 11.68
C PRO A 171 1.05 -10.96 11.13
N VAL A 172 -0.18 -10.64 10.73
CA VAL A 172 -0.56 -9.33 10.18
C VAL A 172 -0.21 -8.20 11.15
N GLY A 173 -0.43 -8.40 12.45
CA GLY A 173 -0.14 -7.39 13.47
C GLY A 173 1.34 -7.00 13.53
N GLN A 174 2.23 -7.98 13.40
CA GLN A 174 3.67 -7.71 13.38
C GLN A 174 4.08 -6.94 12.12
N LEU A 175 3.53 -7.29 10.95
CA LEU A 175 3.77 -6.56 9.70
C LEU A 175 3.24 -5.12 9.75
N TRP A 176 2.08 -4.92 10.35
CA TRP A 176 1.56 -3.57 10.54
C TRP A 176 2.47 -2.72 11.42
N LEU A 177 2.87 -3.25 12.58
CA LEU A 177 3.80 -2.53 13.45
C LEU A 177 5.15 -2.28 12.79
N ALA A 178 5.62 -3.24 11.98
CA ALA A 178 6.85 -3.09 11.20
C ALA A 178 6.79 -1.96 10.18
N GLY A 179 5.60 -1.66 9.63
CA GLY A 179 5.39 -0.55 8.68
C GLY A 179 5.34 0.84 9.32
N VAL A 180 5.05 0.95 10.62
CA VAL A 180 4.86 2.25 11.31
C VAL A 180 6.13 3.10 11.25
N VAL A 181 7.24 2.59 11.74
CA VAL A 181 8.49 3.37 11.86
C VAL A 181 9.04 3.75 10.48
N PRO A 182 9.20 2.82 9.51
CA PRO A 182 9.61 3.17 8.15
C PRO A 182 8.67 4.18 7.47
N GLY A 183 7.35 4.01 7.64
CA GLY A 183 6.35 4.91 7.09
C GLY A 183 6.45 6.33 7.65
N LEU A 184 6.64 6.47 8.97
CA LEU A 184 6.83 7.77 9.62
C LEU A 184 8.17 8.42 9.23
N ILE A 185 9.24 7.65 9.10
CA ILE A 185 10.54 8.15 8.61
C ILE A 185 10.38 8.70 7.20
N MET A 186 9.76 7.95 6.30
CA MET A 186 9.55 8.37 4.92
C MET A 186 8.66 9.62 4.85
N ALA A 187 7.59 9.68 5.64
CA ALA A 187 6.73 10.85 5.75
C ALA A 187 7.51 12.09 6.26
N ALA A 188 8.34 11.92 7.29
CA ALA A 188 9.20 12.98 7.81
C ALA A 188 10.19 13.48 6.74
N MET A 189 10.80 12.56 5.98
CA MET A 189 11.70 12.93 4.88
C MET A 189 10.97 13.73 3.78
N PHE A 190 9.73 13.35 3.43
CA PHE A 190 8.90 14.13 2.49
C PHE A 190 8.60 15.53 3.05
N ILE A 191 8.20 15.62 4.31
CA ILE A 191 7.90 16.91 4.96
C ILE A 191 9.15 17.80 5.00
N VAL A 192 10.31 17.27 5.37
CA VAL A 192 11.57 18.00 5.39
C VAL A 192 11.94 18.50 4.00
N TYR A 193 11.80 17.65 2.97
CA TYR A 193 12.02 18.06 1.58
C TYR A 193 11.11 19.21 1.16
N ILE A 194 9.80 19.08 1.39
CA ILE A 194 8.81 20.11 1.01
C ILE A 194 9.08 21.41 1.75
N ALA A 195 9.27 21.36 3.08
CA ALA A 195 9.52 22.53 3.90
C ALA A 195 10.82 23.25 3.49
N THR A 196 11.90 22.50 3.27
CA THR A 196 13.19 23.05 2.84
C THR A 196 13.08 23.66 1.45
N ARG A 197 12.45 22.96 0.52
CA ARG A 197 12.31 23.39 -0.86
C ARG A 197 11.47 24.68 -0.98
N CYS A 198 10.32 24.72 -0.29
CA CYS A 198 9.45 25.90 -0.29
C CYS A 198 10.02 27.06 0.55
N ARG A 199 10.89 26.79 1.52
CA ARG A 199 11.62 27.85 2.24
C ARG A 199 12.68 28.53 1.38
N LEU A 200 13.40 27.71 0.56
CA LEU A 200 14.41 28.22 -0.36
C LEU A 200 13.82 28.89 -1.60
N GLN A 201 12.67 28.40 -2.06
CA GLN A 201 11.94 28.91 -3.20
C GLN A 201 10.46 29.10 -2.84
N PRO A 202 10.10 30.24 -2.21
CA PRO A 202 8.72 30.50 -1.73
C PRO A 202 7.66 30.47 -2.83
N GLU A 203 8.03 30.73 -4.07
CA GLU A 203 7.16 30.67 -5.28
C GLU A 203 6.61 29.25 -5.54
N LEU A 204 7.30 28.19 -5.10
CA LEU A 204 6.84 26.81 -5.26
C LEU A 204 5.67 26.45 -4.35
N GLY A 205 5.53 27.18 -3.22
CA GLY A 205 4.49 26.94 -2.24
C GLY A 205 4.28 28.16 -1.36
N PRO A 206 3.53 29.16 -1.85
CA PRO A 206 3.30 30.40 -1.11
C PRO A 206 2.51 30.13 0.17
N ALA A 207 2.84 30.88 1.24
CA ALA A 207 2.05 30.87 2.46
C ALA A 207 0.69 31.56 2.24
N LEU A 208 -0.31 31.25 3.07
CA LEU A 208 -1.62 31.90 3.05
C LEU A 208 -1.50 33.42 3.24
N SER A 209 -2.44 34.14 2.65
CA SER A 209 -2.57 35.60 2.83
C SER A 209 -2.78 35.96 4.31
N GLU A 210 -2.45 37.18 4.70
CA GLU A 210 -2.62 37.62 6.09
C GLU A 210 -4.09 37.52 6.56
N GLU A 211 -5.03 37.81 5.67
CA GLU A 211 -6.46 37.68 5.96
C GLU A 211 -6.88 36.24 6.28
N GLU A 212 -6.34 35.28 5.56
CA GLU A 212 -6.63 33.84 5.76
C GLU A 212 -5.87 33.22 6.96
N ARG A 213 -4.77 33.85 7.40
CA ARG A 213 -4.04 33.46 8.62
C ARG A 213 -4.76 33.87 9.91
N ASN A 214 -5.51 34.97 9.88
CA ASN A 214 -6.18 35.55 11.04
C ASN A 214 -7.46 34.82 11.42
N VAL A 215 -7.42 33.47 11.43
CA VAL A 215 -8.51 32.66 11.95
C VAL A 215 -8.49 32.69 13.48
N PRO A 216 -9.61 33.04 14.16
CA PRO A 216 -9.69 33.04 15.62
C PRO A 216 -9.30 31.70 16.24
N LEU A 217 -8.59 31.73 17.36
CA LEU A 217 -8.14 30.50 18.05
C LEU A 217 -9.31 29.55 18.37
N ALA A 218 -10.48 30.10 18.70
CA ALA A 218 -11.70 29.31 18.92
C ALA A 218 -12.12 28.51 17.70
N GLU A 219 -11.98 29.08 16.51
CA GLU A 219 -12.27 28.37 15.25
C GLU A 219 -11.19 27.33 14.93
N LYS A 220 -9.91 27.63 15.18
CA LYS A 220 -8.81 26.65 15.07
C LYS A 220 -9.05 25.45 15.96
N ILE A 221 -9.47 25.66 17.21
CA ILE A 221 -9.82 24.57 18.15
C ILE A 221 -11.05 23.79 17.68
N ARG A 222 -12.06 24.49 17.12
CA ARG A 222 -13.25 23.83 16.57
C ARG A 222 -12.88 22.91 15.41
N LEU A 223 -11.95 23.32 14.54
CA LEU A 223 -11.45 22.51 13.44
C LEU A 223 -10.64 21.30 13.91
N LEU A 224 -9.88 21.43 15.02
CA LEU A 224 -9.22 20.28 15.67
C LEU A 224 -10.22 19.19 16.08
N ARG A 225 -11.39 19.58 16.59
CA ARG A 225 -12.45 18.62 16.94
C ARG A 225 -12.97 17.88 15.70
N ALA A 226 -13.04 18.55 14.55
CA ALA A 226 -13.42 17.91 13.29
C ALA A 226 -12.37 16.88 12.84
N GLY A 227 -11.09 17.19 13.00
CA GLY A 227 -9.97 16.31 12.72
C GLY A 227 -9.75 15.19 13.74
N ALA A 228 -10.31 15.33 14.96
CA ALA A 228 -10.16 14.30 15.99
C ALA A 228 -10.89 12.99 15.63
N LEU A 229 -11.98 13.06 14.86
CA LEU A 229 -12.81 11.90 14.56
C LEU A 229 -12.06 10.76 13.85
N PRO A 230 -11.31 10.99 12.76
CA PRO A 230 -10.47 9.96 12.15
C PRO A 230 -9.41 9.38 13.11
N ILE A 231 -8.82 10.23 13.94
CA ILE A 231 -7.85 9.78 14.95
C ILE A 231 -8.54 8.89 15.99
N ILE A 232 -9.76 9.23 16.40
CA ILE A 232 -10.55 8.42 17.33
C ILE A 232 -10.89 7.06 16.70
N ILE A 233 -11.30 7.02 15.43
CA ILE A 233 -11.59 5.77 14.71
C ILE A 233 -10.33 4.89 14.66
N PHE A 234 -9.21 5.48 14.27
CA PHE A 234 -7.92 4.78 14.24
C PHE A 234 -7.51 4.27 15.63
N ALA A 235 -7.61 5.10 16.65
CA ALA A 235 -7.28 4.72 18.02
C ALA A 235 -8.22 3.64 18.57
N ALA A 236 -9.52 3.74 18.31
CA ALA A 236 -10.51 2.74 18.73
C ALA A 236 -10.25 1.35 18.14
N MET A 237 -9.65 1.30 16.96
CA MET A 237 -9.25 0.05 16.30
C MET A 237 -7.89 -0.44 16.78
N MET A 238 -6.88 0.44 16.77
CA MET A 238 -5.48 0.05 16.98
C MET A 238 -5.12 -0.16 18.45
N VAL A 239 -5.68 0.65 19.36
CA VAL A 239 -5.32 0.54 20.81
C VAL A 239 -5.73 -0.81 21.39
N PRO A 240 -6.98 -1.31 21.22
CA PRO A 240 -7.35 -2.65 21.68
C PRO A 240 -6.55 -3.76 21.02
N PHE A 241 -6.23 -3.60 19.72
CA PHE A 241 -5.44 -4.57 18.97
C PHE A 241 -4.00 -4.69 19.50
N ILE A 242 -3.30 -3.56 19.68
CA ILE A 242 -1.92 -3.54 20.17
C ILE A 242 -1.83 -4.09 21.60
N ASN A 243 -2.85 -3.82 22.44
CA ASN A 243 -2.89 -4.35 23.82
C ASN A 243 -3.36 -5.80 23.90
N GLY A 244 -3.67 -6.47 22.77
CA GLY A 244 -4.11 -7.85 22.74
C GLY A 244 -5.55 -8.09 23.29
N TRP A 245 -6.34 -7.01 23.46
CA TRP A 245 -7.73 -7.10 23.94
C TRP A 245 -8.68 -7.60 22.86
N THR A 246 -8.33 -7.37 21.61
CA THR A 246 -9.11 -7.79 20.46
C THR A 246 -8.23 -8.50 19.43
N SER A 247 -8.81 -9.44 18.72
CA SER A 247 -8.21 -10.04 17.53
C SER A 247 -8.18 -9.03 16.38
N LEU A 248 -7.42 -9.32 15.33
CA LEU A 248 -7.38 -8.50 14.12
C LEU A 248 -8.76 -8.34 13.48
N VAL A 249 -9.57 -9.41 13.48
CA VAL A 249 -10.92 -9.39 12.89
C VAL A 249 -11.85 -8.50 13.70
N GLU A 250 -11.85 -8.63 15.03
CA GLU A 250 -12.64 -7.78 15.92
C GLU A 250 -12.23 -6.31 15.80
N SER A 251 -10.94 -6.03 15.74
CA SER A 251 -10.42 -4.67 15.55
C SER A 251 -10.88 -4.07 14.23
N SER A 252 -10.88 -4.85 13.15
CA SER A 252 -11.39 -4.41 11.84
C SER A 252 -12.88 -4.10 11.88
N ALA A 253 -13.67 -4.92 12.59
CA ALA A 253 -15.09 -4.69 12.81
C ALA A 253 -15.35 -3.44 13.66
N ILE A 254 -14.56 -3.20 14.72
CA ILE A 254 -14.60 -1.97 15.52
C ILE A 254 -14.32 -0.74 14.65
N GLY A 255 -13.28 -0.80 13.80
CA GLY A 255 -12.97 0.26 12.84
C GLY A 255 -14.12 0.57 11.90
N ALA A 256 -14.71 -0.48 11.29
CA ALA A 256 -15.85 -0.35 10.39
C ALA A 256 -17.10 0.24 11.09
N LEU A 257 -17.42 -0.25 12.29
CA LEU A 257 -18.55 0.23 13.08
C LEU A 257 -18.35 1.66 13.56
N THR A 258 -17.18 2.02 14.05
CA THR A 258 -16.88 3.39 14.50
C THR A 258 -16.93 4.39 13.36
N ALA A 259 -16.44 4.01 12.16
CA ALA A 259 -16.57 4.84 10.96
C ALA A 259 -18.02 5.04 10.54
N LEU A 260 -18.82 3.96 10.54
CA LEU A 260 -20.25 4.01 10.23
C LEU A 260 -21.01 4.89 11.21
N LEU A 261 -20.78 4.69 12.52
CA LEU A 261 -21.40 5.50 13.56
C LEU A 261 -21.02 6.97 13.45
N ALA A 262 -19.75 7.27 13.16
CA ALA A 262 -19.27 8.62 12.94
C ALA A 262 -19.98 9.31 11.77
N ALA A 263 -20.17 8.60 10.65
CA ALA A 263 -20.88 9.10 9.48
C ALA A 263 -22.37 9.35 9.76
N VAL A 264 -23.01 8.46 10.54
CA VAL A 264 -24.42 8.61 10.97
C VAL A 264 -24.58 9.79 11.93
N LEU A 265 -23.73 9.90 12.95
CA LEU A 265 -23.80 10.97 13.95
C LEU A 265 -23.54 12.36 13.33
N LYS A 266 -22.72 12.43 12.28
CA LYS A 266 -22.52 13.67 11.51
C LYS A 266 -23.63 13.95 10.48
N GLY A 267 -24.63 13.09 10.37
CA GLY A 267 -25.73 13.23 9.39
C GLY A 267 -25.26 13.09 7.94
N ARG A 268 -24.08 12.48 7.71
CA ARG A 268 -23.52 12.29 6.37
C ARG A 268 -23.77 10.91 5.78
N MET A 269 -24.41 10.01 6.54
CA MET A 269 -24.83 8.70 6.08
C MET A 269 -26.23 8.77 5.51
N ASN A 270 -26.36 8.48 4.23
CA ASN A 270 -27.63 8.29 3.55
C ASN A 270 -27.65 6.94 2.82
N ARG A 271 -28.79 6.56 2.26
CA ARG A 271 -28.95 5.28 1.57
C ARG A 271 -27.95 5.12 0.42
N GLN A 272 -27.69 6.17 -0.34
CA GLN A 272 -26.78 6.14 -1.48
C GLN A 272 -25.32 5.92 -1.03
N VAL A 273 -24.86 6.66 -0.01
CA VAL A 273 -23.51 6.51 0.58
C VAL A 273 -23.33 5.09 1.11
N PHE A 274 -24.32 4.55 1.83
CA PHE A 274 -24.27 3.20 2.36
C PHE A 274 -24.23 2.15 1.23
N GLU A 275 -25.11 2.25 0.25
CA GLU A 275 -25.19 1.31 -0.88
C GLU A 275 -23.89 1.35 -1.71
N THR A 276 -23.34 2.53 -2.00
CA THR A 276 -22.06 2.69 -2.70
C THR A 276 -20.94 2.05 -1.91
N SER A 277 -20.84 2.34 -0.61
CA SER A 277 -19.80 1.76 0.26
C SER A 277 -19.85 0.23 0.28
N VAL A 278 -21.03 -0.36 0.43
CA VAL A 278 -21.21 -1.82 0.42
C VAL A 278 -20.87 -2.41 -0.94
N ARG A 279 -21.35 -1.82 -2.03
CA ARG A 279 -21.11 -2.31 -3.40
C ARG A 279 -19.62 -2.30 -3.76
N GLN A 280 -18.93 -1.21 -3.46
CA GLN A 280 -17.50 -1.09 -3.70
C GLN A 280 -16.69 -2.06 -2.81
N THR A 281 -17.08 -2.20 -1.56
CA THR A 281 -16.46 -3.17 -0.65
C THR A 281 -16.57 -4.58 -1.19
N LEU A 282 -17.75 -4.99 -1.62
CA LEU A 282 -17.98 -6.33 -2.19
C LEU A 282 -17.16 -6.53 -3.46
N ALA A 283 -17.16 -5.55 -4.38
CA ALA A 283 -16.43 -5.64 -5.65
C ALA A 283 -14.92 -5.87 -5.42
N ILE A 284 -14.30 -5.07 -4.55
CA ILE A 284 -12.87 -5.17 -4.28
C ILE A 284 -12.55 -6.41 -3.43
N SER A 285 -13.35 -6.71 -2.42
CA SER A 285 -13.13 -7.91 -1.59
C SER A 285 -13.22 -9.19 -2.40
N CYS A 286 -14.23 -9.32 -3.28
CA CYS A 286 -14.34 -10.48 -4.17
C CYS A 286 -13.16 -10.56 -5.15
N MET A 287 -12.72 -9.44 -5.70
CA MET A 287 -11.54 -9.40 -6.56
C MET A 287 -10.31 -9.94 -5.84
N PHE A 288 -10.02 -9.44 -4.64
CA PHE A 288 -8.89 -9.91 -3.83
C PHE A 288 -9.00 -11.38 -3.46
N MET A 289 -10.20 -11.85 -3.10
CA MET A 289 -10.42 -13.28 -2.79
C MET A 289 -10.03 -14.18 -3.96
N TRP A 290 -10.49 -13.87 -5.17
CA TRP A 290 -10.14 -14.63 -6.36
C TRP A 290 -8.65 -14.60 -6.65
N ILE A 291 -8.02 -13.44 -6.48
CA ILE A 291 -6.59 -13.28 -6.71
C ILE A 291 -5.78 -14.11 -5.71
N ILE A 292 -6.10 -14.05 -4.41
CA ILE A 292 -5.40 -14.80 -3.37
C ILE A 292 -5.57 -16.31 -3.56
N LEU A 293 -6.78 -16.77 -3.91
CA LEU A 293 -7.05 -18.18 -4.21
C LEU A 293 -6.14 -18.69 -5.34
N ALA A 294 -6.10 -17.94 -6.44
CA ALA A 294 -5.27 -18.28 -7.58
C ALA A 294 -3.77 -18.31 -7.22
N ALA A 295 -3.31 -17.29 -6.45
CA ALA A 295 -1.92 -17.18 -6.05
C ALA A 295 -1.45 -18.31 -5.14
N LEU A 296 -2.24 -18.66 -4.13
CA LEU A 296 -1.90 -19.76 -3.22
C LEU A 296 -1.90 -21.11 -3.97
N GLY A 297 -2.82 -21.29 -4.90
CA GLY A 297 -2.82 -22.45 -5.78
C GLY A 297 -1.56 -22.53 -6.65
N PHE A 298 -1.21 -21.41 -7.28
CA PHE A 298 0.02 -21.30 -8.09
C PHE A 298 1.27 -21.54 -7.25
N GLY A 299 1.39 -20.90 -6.10
CA GLY A 299 2.54 -21.06 -5.21
C GLY A 299 2.70 -22.50 -4.73
N ALA A 300 1.61 -23.17 -4.35
CA ALA A 300 1.64 -24.55 -3.93
C ALA A 300 2.09 -25.51 -5.04
N VAL A 301 1.64 -25.29 -6.27
CA VAL A 301 2.06 -26.08 -7.45
C VAL A 301 3.51 -25.78 -7.81
N PHE A 302 3.89 -24.51 -7.83
CA PHE A 302 5.23 -24.05 -8.18
C PHE A 302 6.31 -24.57 -7.23
N ASP A 303 6.05 -24.45 -5.91
CA ASP A 303 6.94 -24.97 -4.88
C ASP A 303 6.98 -26.50 -4.89
N GLY A 304 5.83 -27.14 -4.97
CA GLY A 304 5.72 -28.59 -5.00
C GLY A 304 6.38 -29.26 -6.21
N LEU A 305 6.42 -28.57 -7.36
CA LEU A 305 7.16 -29.02 -8.55
C LEU A 305 8.67 -28.74 -8.45
N GLY A 306 9.18 -28.20 -7.35
CA GLY A 306 10.59 -27.93 -7.12
C GLY A 306 11.14 -26.69 -7.81
N ALA A 307 10.28 -25.86 -8.37
CA ALA A 307 10.70 -24.68 -9.11
C ALA A 307 11.38 -23.62 -8.24
N VAL A 308 10.93 -23.44 -6.98
CA VAL A 308 11.59 -22.53 -5.99
C VAL A 308 13.01 -22.99 -5.73
N ARG A 309 13.22 -24.30 -5.49
CA ARG A 309 14.55 -24.88 -5.25
C ARG A 309 15.48 -24.73 -6.44
N ALA A 310 14.96 -24.86 -7.66
CA ALA A 310 15.75 -24.64 -8.87
C ALA A 310 16.29 -23.22 -8.96
N ILE A 311 15.45 -22.24 -8.63
CA ILE A 311 15.85 -20.83 -8.62
C ILE A 311 16.90 -20.56 -7.54
N GLU A 312 16.72 -21.11 -6.33
CA GLU A 312 17.72 -21.05 -5.28
C GLU A 312 19.08 -21.57 -5.75
N MET A 313 19.10 -22.82 -6.23
CA MET A 313 20.34 -23.48 -6.72
C MET A 313 21.00 -22.70 -7.86
N LEU A 314 20.21 -22.09 -8.75
CA LEU A 314 20.75 -21.25 -9.82
C LEU A 314 21.53 -20.05 -9.24
N PHE A 315 20.98 -19.35 -8.28
CA PHE A 315 21.59 -18.15 -7.72
C PHE A 315 22.71 -18.45 -6.73
N THR A 316 22.54 -19.46 -5.87
CA THR A 316 23.51 -19.79 -4.81
C THR A 316 24.63 -20.67 -5.31
N ASP A 317 24.32 -21.80 -5.97
CA ASP A 317 25.29 -22.81 -6.32
C ASP A 317 25.93 -22.57 -7.68
N GLN A 318 25.13 -22.22 -8.70
CA GLN A 318 25.66 -22.05 -10.07
C GLN A 318 26.29 -20.65 -10.27
N LEU A 319 25.63 -19.60 -9.78
CA LEU A 319 26.11 -18.22 -9.90
C LEU A 319 26.99 -17.78 -8.73
N GLY A 320 26.98 -18.50 -7.60
CA GLY A 320 27.77 -18.21 -6.41
C GLY A 320 27.50 -16.82 -5.81
N LEU A 321 26.27 -16.32 -5.95
CA LEU A 321 25.90 -14.97 -5.51
C LEU A 321 25.73 -14.92 -3.98
N ASN A 322 26.19 -13.85 -3.39
CA ASN A 322 25.92 -13.54 -1.99
C ASN A 322 24.40 -13.29 -1.78
N PRO A 323 23.80 -13.76 -0.65
CA PRO A 323 22.41 -13.53 -0.33
C PRO A 323 21.93 -12.06 -0.48
N TRP A 324 22.77 -11.10 -0.11
CA TRP A 324 22.47 -9.66 -0.28
C TRP A 324 22.38 -9.24 -1.74
N VAL A 325 23.21 -9.80 -2.62
CA VAL A 325 23.13 -9.54 -4.07
C VAL A 325 21.82 -10.11 -4.61
N ILE A 326 21.44 -11.32 -4.20
CA ILE A 326 20.17 -11.93 -4.60
C ILE A 326 19.00 -11.05 -4.14
N LEU A 327 19.01 -10.59 -2.89
CA LEU A 327 17.99 -9.69 -2.36
C LEU A 327 17.87 -8.39 -3.17
N ILE A 328 19.00 -7.77 -3.54
CA ILE A 328 19.00 -6.55 -4.36
C ILE A 328 18.44 -6.84 -5.76
N LEU A 329 18.80 -7.96 -6.38
CA LEU A 329 18.26 -8.36 -7.68
C LEU A 329 16.74 -8.59 -7.62
N MET A 330 16.25 -9.16 -6.52
CA MET A 330 14.82 -9.31 -6.26
C MET A 330 14.13 -7.93 -6.17
N GLN A 331 14.71 -6.97 -5.45
CA GLN A 331 14.16 -5.61 -5.37
C GLN A 331 14.16 -4.92 -6.75
N LEU A 332 15.22 -5.07 -7.53
CA LEU A 332 15.30 -4.55 -8.91
C LEU A 332 14.24 -5.18 -9.83
N SER A 333 14.00 -6.48 -9.69
CA SER A 333 12.94 -7.15 -10.45
C SER A 333 11.55 -6.60 -10.12
N PHE A 334 11.28 -6.30 -8.84
CA PHE A 334 10.05 -5.62 -8.41
C PHE A 334 9.91 -4.22 -9.03
N LEU A 335 11.00 -3.45 -9.09
CA LEU A 335 10.98 -2.14 -9.73
C LEU A 335 10.60 -2.25 -11.21
N ILE A 336 11.17 -3.22 -11.93
CA ILE A 336 10.87 -3.45 -13.34
C ILE A 336 9.41 -3.90 -13.52
N MET A 337 8.98 -4.91 -12.78
CA MET A 337 7.61 -5.45 -12.89
C MET A 337 6.56 -4.44 -12.47
N GLY A 338 6.79 -3.68 -11.40
CA GLY A 338 5.83 -2.72 -10.88
C GLY A 338 5.65 -1.48 -11.77
N THR A 339 6.50 -1.28 -12.79
CA THR A 339 6.20 -0.29 -13.83
C THR A 339 5.02 -0.70 -14.71
N PHE A 340 4.68 -1.99 -14.80
CA PHE A 340 3.61 -2.55 -15.64
C PHE A 340 2.45 -3.14 -14.84
N LEU A 341 2.71 -3.60 -13.62
CA LEU A 341 1.75 -4.26 -12.75
C LEU A 341 1.39 -3.35 -11.57
N ASP A 342 0.19 -3.48 -11.06
CA ASP A 342 -0.18 -2.87 -9.81
C ASP A 342 0.46 -3.62 -8.62
N ASP A 343 0.41 -3.03 -7.44
CA ASP A 343 1.00 -3.56 -6.20
C ASP A 343 0.45 -4.94 -5.83
N THR A 344 -0.85 -5.12 -5.99
CA THR A 344 -1.53 -6.37 -5.64
C THR A 344 -1.20 -7.50 -6.63
N ALA A 345 -1.23 -7.18 -7.94
CA ALA A 345 -0.88 -8.15 -8.97
C ALA A 345 0.56 -8.62 -8.82
N MET A 346 1.48 -7.68 -8.61
CA MET A 346 2.89 -7.97 -8.43
C MET A 346 3.13 -8.86 -7.20
N LEU A 347 2.48 -8.54 -6.07
CA LEU A 347 2.57 -9.34 -4.86
C LEU A 347 2.14 -10.78 -5.09
N VAL A 348 0.97 -10.95 -5.68
CA VAL A 348 0.35 -12.26 -5.86
C VAL A 348 1.13 -13.16 -6.82
N ILE A 349 1.75 -12.54 -7.84
CA ILE A 349 2.57 -13.27 -8.81
C ILE A 349 3.91 -13.68 -8.20
N VAL A 350 4.54 -12.78 -7.47
CA VAL A 350 5.97 -12.91 -7.11
C VAL A 350 6.17 -13.42 -5.68
N ALA A 351 5.28 -13.10 -4.74
CA ALA A 351 5.47 -13.51 -3.36
C ALA A 351 5.50 -15.04 -3.15
N PRO A 352 4.68 -15.86 -3.85
CA PRO A 352 4.80 -17.30 -3.75
C PRO A 352 6.17 -17.86 -4.17
N LEU A 353 6.86 -17.11 -5.02
CA LEU A 353 8.21 -17.43 -5.50
C LEU A 353 9.30 -16.92 -4.55
N TYR A 354 9.19 -15.67 -4.15
CA TYR A 354 10.27 -14.99 -3.44
C TYR A 354 10.23 -15.18 -1.94
N VAL A 355 9.06 -15.35 -1.33
CA VAL A 355 8.96 -15.54 0.13
C VAL A 355 9.69 -16.82 0.59
N PRO A 356 9.52 -17.99 -0.05
CA PRO A 356 10.32 -19.16 0.30
C PRO A 356 11.82 -18.93 0.11
N LEU A 357 12.21 -18.32 -1.01
CA LEU A 357 13.61 -18.01 -1.33
C LEU A 357 14.25 -17.12 -0.24
N VAL A 358 13.57 -16.06 0.19
CA VAL A 358 14.02 -15.16 1.25
C VAL A 358 14.24 -15.91 2.56
N GLY A 359 13.33 -16.83 2.91
CA GLY A 359 13.46 -17.68 4.08
C GLY A 359 14.69 -18.61 4.02
N MET A 360 14.96 -19.21 2.87
CA MET A 360 16.14 -20.04 2.62
C MET A 360 17.45 -19.25 2.67
N LEU A 361 17.44 -17.99 2.23
CA LEU A 361 18.58 -17.08 2.33
C LEU A 361 18.84 -16.57 3.76
N GLY A 362 17.98 -16.92 4.73
CA GLY A 362 18.13 -16.56 6.13
C GLY A 362 17.67 -15.15 6.51
N PHE A 363 16.89 -14.49 5.65
CA PHE A 363 16.35 -13.17 5.95
C PHE A 363 15.00 -13.28 6.67
N ASP A 364 14.71 -12.27 7.52
CA ASP A 364 13.43 -12.15 8.20
C ASP A 364 12.30 -11.79 7.23
N LEU A 365 11.19 -12.54 7.26
CA LEU A 365 10.07 -12.36 6.34
C LEU A 365 9.22 -11.12 6.64
N ILE A 366 9.18 -10.66 7.89
CA ILE A 366 8.47 -9.43 8.27
C ILE A 366 9.22 -8.23 7.72
N TRP A 367 10.53 -8.17 7.96
CA TRP A 367 11.41 -7.14 7.38
C TRP A 367 11.33 -7.12 5.85
N TYR A 368 11.39 -8.30 5.21
CA TYR A 368 11.26 -8.39 3.75
C TYR A 368 9.92 -7.86 3.24
N GLY A 369 8.82 -8.09 3.97
CA GLY A 369 7.50 -7.53 3.63
C GLY A 369 7.49 -5.99 3.60
N ILE A 370 8.27 -5.36 4.48
CA ILE A 370 8.44 -3.90 4.48
C ILE A 370 9.29 -3.45 3.28
N LEU A 371 10.38 -4.16 2.98
CA LEU A 371 11.19 -3.87 1.78
C LEU A 371 10.37 -4.00 0.51
N TYR A 372 9.60 -5.10 0.39
CA TYR A 372 8.66 -5.29 -0.71
C TYR A 372 7.73 -4.09 -0.86
N THR A 373 7.10 -3.68 0.23
CA THR A 373 6.11 -2.59 0.21
C THR A 373 6.73 -1.26 -0.21
N ILE A 374 7.91 -0.90 0.31
CA ILE A 374 8.62 0.32 -0.09
C ILE A 374 9.03 0.25 -1.56
N THR A 375 9.56 -0.90 -2.01
CA THR A 375 9.97 -1.08 -3.41
C THR A 375 8.79 -0.97 -4.36
N THR A 376 7.63 -1.52 -3.97
CA THR A 376 6.39 -1.39 -4.73
C THR A 376 5.93 0.06 -4.83
N GLN A 377 6.03 0.84 -3.74
CA GLN A 377 5.75 2.28 -3.76
C GLN A 377 6.63 3.03 -4.78
N ILE A 378 7.90 2.69 -4.85
CA ILE A 378 8.81 3.26 -5.84
C ILE A 378 8.39 2.85 -7.25
N ALA A 379 8.08 1.57 -7.45
CA ALA A 379 7.77 0.98 -8.75
C ALA A 379 6.56 1.61 -9.42
N TYR A 380 5.44 1.73 -8.70
CA TYR A 380 4.22 2.29 -9.30
C TYR A 380 4.24 3.83 -9.45
N MET A 381 5.27 4.49 -8.93
CA MET A 381 5.56 5.90 -9.21
C MET A 381 6.65 6.09 -10.28
N THR A 382 7.23 5.00 -10.80
CA THR A 382 8.36 5.07 -11.73
C THR A 382 7.91 4.93 -13.18
N PRO A 383 8.34 5.82 -14.12
CA PRO A 383 8.10 5.65 -15.54
C PRO A 383 8.66 4.31 -16.07
N PRO A 384 8.14 3.73 -17.17
CA PRO A 384 7.26 4.37 -18.16
C PRO A 384 5.77 4.33 -17.81
N PHE A 385 5.30 3.33 -17.05
CA PHE A 385 3.86 3.13 -16.87
C PHE A 385 3.33 3.48 -15.48
N GLY A 386 4.05 3.30 -14.42
CA GLY A 386 3.71 3.61 -13.04
C GLY A 386 2.24 3.90 -12.75
N TYR A 387 1.55 3.00 -12.07
CA TYR A 387 0.10 3.07 -11.89
C TYR A 387 -0.41 4.43 -11.35
N ASN A 388 0.29 5.00 -10.37
CA ASN A 388 -0.07 6.31 -9.80
C ASN A 388 0.12 7.47 -10.80
N LEU A 389 1.05 7.35 -11.75
CA LEU A 389 1.27 8.36 -12.78
C LEU A 389 0.04 8.48 -13.71
N PHE A 390 -0.55 7.34 -14.09
CA PHE A 390 -1.76 7.33 -14.90
C PHE A 390 -2.98 7.82 -14.14
N LEU A 391 -3.14 7.42 -12.88
CA LEU A 391 -4.21 7.93 -12.03
C LEU A 391 -4.11 9.45 -11.89
N MET A 392 -2.92 9.97 -11.62
CA MET A 392 -2.70 11.42 -11.55
C MET A 392 -3.02 12.08 -12.89
N ARG A 393 -2.58 11.51 -14.02
CA ARG A 393 -2.88 12.07 -15.34
C ARG A 393 -4.37 12.08 -15.66
N ALA A 394 -5.09 11.04 -15.28
CA ALA A 394 -6.54 10.94 -15.50
C ALA A 394 -7.34 11.97 -14.70
N MET A 395 -6.84 12.39 -13.53
CA MET A 395 -7.51 13.31 -12.61
C MET A 395 -6.97 14.76 -12.71
N ALA A 396 -5.77 14.94 -13.25
CA ALA A 396 -5.16 16.27 -13.37
C ALA A 396 -5.81 17.09 -14.48
N PRO A 397 -5.93 18.42 -14.29
CA PRO A 397 -6.43 19.32 -15.33
C PRO A 397 -5.49 19.35 -16.56
N PRO A 398 -5.99 19.77 -17.75
CA PRO A 398 -5.24 19.72 -19.01
C PRO A 398 -3.91 20.46 -18.99
N GLU A 399 -3.77 21.50 -18.17
CA GLU A 399 -2.57 22.34 -18.03
C GLU A 399 -1.39 21.60 -17.40
N ILE A 400 -1.62 20.46 -16.76
CA ILE A 400 -0.59 19.61 -16.20
C ILE A 400 -0.24 18.52 -17.21
N SER A 401 0.92 18.63 -17.83
CA SER A 401 1.40 17.66 -18.81
C SER A 401 1.91 16.39 -18.13
N LEU A 402 1.96 15.28 -18.89
CA LEU A 402 2.58 14.03 -18.41
C LEU A 402 4.06 14.25 -18.02
N ARG A 403 4.76 15.12 -18.74
CA ARG A 403 6.14 15.50 -18.42
C ARG A 403 6.25 16.19 -17.06
N ASP A 404 5.29 17.05 -16.70
CA ASP A 404 5.26 17.70 -15.38
C ASP A 404 5.07 16.65 -14.27
N ILE A 405 4.18 15.68 -14.50
CA ILE A 405 3.95 14.58 -13.57
C ILE A 405 5.22 13.74 -13.39
N TYR A 406 5.93 13.38 -14.47
CA TYR A 406 7.17 12.60 -14.39
C TYR A 406 8.31 13.35 -13.67
N ILE A 407 8.43 14.66 -13.91
CA ILE A 407 9.43 15.47 -13.22
C ILE A 407 9.09 15.62 -11.72
N SER A 408 7.82 15.73 -11.40
CA SER A 408 7.35 15.96 -10.03
C SER A 408 7.71 14.86 -9.05
N ILE A 409 7.78 13.61 -9.53
CA ILE A 409 8.04 12.45 -8.66
C ILE A 409 9.51 12.21 -8.37
N ILE A 410 10.43 12.76 -9.20
CA ILE A 410 11.86 12.46 -9.09
C ILE A 410 12.40 12.64 -7.65
N PRO A 411 12.21 13.79 -6.98
CA PRO A 411 12.74 13.96 -5.63
C PRO A 411 12.09 13.01 -4.61
N PHE A 412 10.81 12.71 -4.77
CA PHE A 412 10.10 11.80 -3.86
C PHE A 412 10.54 10.35 -4.05
N VAL A 413 10.75 9.91 -5.28
CA VAL A 413 11.32 8.58 -5.59
C VAL A 413 12.73 8.45 -5.01
N LEU A 414 13.58 9.47 -5.13
CA LEU A 414 14.91 9.46 -4.52
C LEU A 414 14.84 9.35 -2.99
N ILE A 415 13.90 10.02 -2.36
CA ILE A 415 13.66 9.90 -0.91
C ILE A 415 13.22 8.49 -0.55
N MET A 416 12.32 7.87 -1.33
CA MET A 416 11.88 6.49 -1.10
C MET A 416 13.03 5.48 -1.27
N VAL A 417 13.88 5.68 -2.28
CA VAL A 417 15.09 4.85 -2.45
C VAL A 417 16.03 5.00 -1.26
N ALA A 418 16.20 6.21 -0.74
CA ALA A 418 16.99 6.43 0.48
C ALA A 418 16.35 5.76 1.70
N ALA A 419 15.01 5.83 1.84
CA ALA A 419 14.29 5.13 2.91
C ALA A 419 14.41 3.61 2.78
N LEU A 420 14.31 3.06 1.56
CA LEU A 420 14.55 1.64 1.28
C LEU A 420 15.95 1.22 1.73
N ALA A 421 16.96 1.97 1.32
CA ALA A 421 18.35 1.72 1.70
C ALA A 421 18.54 1.78 3.24
N LEU A 422 17.93 2.74 3.92
CA LEU A 422 17.97 2.82 5.37
C LEU A 422 17.35 1.59 6.04
N VAL A 423 16.20 1.12 5.59
CA VAL A 423 15.55 -0.07 6.15
C VAL A 423 16.31 -1.35 5.79
N MET A 424 16.96 -1.41 4.62
CA MET A 424 17.85 -2.51 4.27
C MET A 424 19.10 -2.57 5.16
N LEU A 425 19.73 -1.44 5.42
CA LEU A 425 20.94 -1.37 6.25
C LEU A 425 20.65 -1.51 7.74
N PHE A 426 19.49 -1.08 8.19
CA PHE A 426 19.06 -1.10 9.58
C PHE A 426 17.72 -1.83 9.74
N PRO A 427 17.70 -3.19 9.73
CA PRO A 427 16.48 -3.99 9.85
C PRO A 427 15.66 -3.65 11.09
N GLN A 428 16.30 -3.19 12.16
CA GLN A 428 15.66 -2.78 13.41
C GLN A 428 14.67 -1.62 13.22
N LEU A 429 14.79 -0.81 12.17
CA LEU A 429 13.78 0.21 11.86
C LEU A 429 12.41 -0.39 11.58
N ALA A 430 12.36 -1.61 11.03
CA ALA A 430 11.12 -2.35 10.82
C ALA A 430 10.81 -3.30 11.99
N LEU A 431 11.81 -3.97 12.56
CA LEU A 431 11.60 -5.05 13.54
C LEU A 431 11.48 -4.59 14.98
N TRP A 432 12.03 -3.42 15.34
CA TRP A 432 12.04 -2.92 16.73
C TRP A 432 10.64 -2.81 17.35
N LEU A 433 9.68 -2.23 16.65
CA LEU A 433 8.34 -2.02 17.21
C LEU A 433 7.56 -3.33 17.38
N PRO A 434 7.51 -4.24 16.40
CA PRO A 434 6.94 -5.58 16.58
C PRO A 434 7.58 -6.36 17.74
N GLU A 435 8.90 -6.38 17.82
CA GLU A 435 9.63 -7.06 18.90
C GLU A 435 9.29 -6.48 20.27
N THR A 436 9.22 -5.14 20.38
CA THR A 436 8.90 -4.48 21.64
C THR A 436 7.47 -4.76 22.10
N VAL A 437 6.52 -4.90 21.17
CA VAL A 437 5.10 -5.13 21.51
C VAL A 437 4.82 -6.61 21.79
N TYR A 438 5.36 -7.51 20.96
CA TYR A 438 5.02 -8.94 21.03
C TYR A 438 6.00 -9.79 21.86
N ASN A 439 7.26 -9.34 22.08
CA ASN A 439 8.23 -10.06 22.90
C ASN A 439 8.23 -9.62 24.39
N LYS A 440 7.21 -8.90 24.84
CA LYS A 440 7.00 -8.54 26.25
C LYS A 440 6.36 -9.67 27.07
N GLY A 441 6.46 -10.95 26.61
CA GLY A 441 5.95 -12.13 27.30
C GLY A 441 7.07 -13.06 27.72
#